data_2bdd463332ce4b33365cd6c259d80312
#
_entry.id   2bdd463332ce4b33365cd6c259d80312
#
_cell.length_a   1.000
_cell.length_b   1.000
_cell.length_c   1.000
_cell.angle_alpha   90.00
_cell.angle_beta   90.00
_cell.angle_gamma   90.00
#
_symmetry.space_group_name_H-M   'P 1'
#
loop_
_entity.id
_entity.type
_entity.pdbx_description
1 polymer ?
#
loop_
_entity_poly.entity_id
_entity_poly.type
_entity_poly.pdbx_seq_one_letter_code
_entity_poly.pdbx_strand_id
1 'polypeptide(L)' 'MTISYKKLWKLLIDMEMSAAELREKTGIAPNTMTKLRRDEEVSMTVLIRICTVLNANIGDIMDLIPDEK' A
#
# COMPACT_ATOMS: atom_id res chain seq x y z
N MET A 1 8.93 15.48 2.61
CA MET A 1 7.67 14.74 2.84
C MET A 1 7.96 13.27 3.11
N THR A 2 7.13 12.66 3.91
CA THR A 2 7.26 11.25 4.30
C THR A 2 6.10 10.46 3.72
N ILE A 3 6.40 9.28 3.18
CA ILE A 3 5.38 8.39 2.66
C ILE A 3 4.72 7.65 3.82
N SER A 4 3.40 7.49 3.76
CA SER A 4 2.66 6.66 4.71
C SER A 4 1.67 5.78 3.96
N TYR A 5 1.69 4.49 4.27
CA TYR A 5 0.71 3.52 3.72
C TYR A 5 -0.31 3.12 4.79
N LYS A 6 -0.47 3.93 5.82
CA LYS A 6 -1.42 3.64 6.90
C LYS A 6 -2.83 3.39 6.37
N LYS A 7 -3.24 4.16 5.37
CA LYS A 7 -4.56 3.99 4.76
C LYS A 7 -4.72 2.63 4.10
N LEU A 8 -3.64 2.11 3.49
CA LEU A 8 -3.68 0.78 2.88
C LEU A 8 -4.03 -0.28 3.92
N TRP A 9 -3.35 -0.26 5.07
CA TRP A 9 -3.58 -1.26 6.11
C TRP A 9 -4.98 -1.15 6.69
N LYS A 10 -5.49 0.06 6.86
CA LYS A 10 -6.86 0.28 7.32
C LYS A 10 -7.87 -0.25 6.31
N LEU A 11 -7.63 0.01 5.03
CA LEU A 11 -8.53 -0.46 3.98
C LEU A 11 -8.57 -1.99 3.94
N LEU A 12 -7.42 -2.65 4.10
CA LEU A 12 -7.37 -4.10 4.15
C LEU A 12 -8.20 -4.65 5.32
N ILE A 13 -8.11 -4.00 6.48
CA ILE A 13 -8.91 -4.40 7.64
C ILE A 13 -10.40 -4.28 7.31
N ASP A 14 -10.80 -3.16 6.72
CA ASP A 14 -12.19 -2.92 6.34
C ASP A 14 -12.70 -3.95 5.32
N MET A 15 -11.82 -4.42 4.44
CA MET A 15 -12.16 -5.41 3.43
C MET A 15 -11.98 -6.85 3.91
N GLU A 16 -11.55 -7.03 5.15
CA GLU A 16 -11.26 -8.33 5.74
C GLU A 16 -10.24 -9.12 4.90
N MET A 17 -9.24 -8.41 4.37
CA MET A 17 -8.20 -9.00 3.54
C MET A 17 -6.87 -8.97 4.29
N SER A 18 -6.16 -10.10 4.31
CA SER A 18 -4.83 -10.16 4.91
C SER A 18 -3.77 -9.61 3.97
N ALA A 19 -2.62 -9.25 4.52
CA ALA A 19 -1.49 -8.83 3.70
C ALA A 19 -1.04 -9.95 2.77
N ALA A 20 -1.11 -11.20 3.22
CA ALA A 20 -0.77 -12.36 2.38
C ALA A 20 -1.71 -12.48 1.19
N GLU A 21 -3.01 -12.27 1.41
CA GLU A 21 -3.99 -12.29 0.32
C GLU A 21 -3.72 -11.18 -0.69
N LEU A 22 -3.41 -9.98 -0.20
CA LEU A 22 -3.07 -8.86 -1.08
C LEU A 22 -1.86 -9.20 -1.93
N ARG A 23 -0.82 -9.79 -1.32
CA ARG A 23 0.38 -10.20 -2.05
C ARG A 23 0.07 -11.23 -3.12
N GLU A 24 -0.75 -12.21 -2.81
CA GLU A 24 -1.15 -13.22 -3.80
C GLU A 24 -1.92 -12.61 -4.96
N LYS A 25 -2.90 -11.77 -4.66
CA LYS A 25 -3.76 -11.17 -5.68
C LYS A 25 -3.02 -10.18 -6.58
N THR A 26 -2.03 -9.48 -6.05
CA THR A 26 -1.26 -8.50 -6.80
C THR A 26 -0.02 -9.09 -7.46
N GLY A 27 0.46 -10.22 -6.97
CA GLY A 27 1.69 -10.84 -7.47
C GLY A 27 2.96 -10.07 -7.13
N ILE A 28 2.91 -9.17 -6.14
CA ILE A 28 4.09 -8.39 -5.75
C ILE A 28 5.07 -9.23 -4.92
N ALA A 29 6.35 -8.84 -4.98
CA ALA A 29 7.41 -9.59 -4.31
C ALA A 29 7.36 -9.41 -2.79
N PRO A 30 7.87 -10.40 -2.02
CA PRO A 30 7.91 -10.27 -0.55
C PRO A 30 8.66 -9.05 -0.04
N ASN A 31 9.79 -8.68 -0.67
CA ASN A 31 10.53 -7.50 -0.23
C ASN A 31 9.80 -6.20 -0.57
N THR A 32 8.92 -6.20 -1.57
CA THR A 32 8.05 -5.06 -1.83
C THR A 32 7.04 -4.89 -0.69
N MET A 33 6.48 -6.00 -0.19
CA MET A 33 5.61 -5.95 0.98
C MET A 33 6.34 -5.39 2.20
N THR A 34 7.60 -5.77 2.37
CA THR A 34 8.43 -5.23 3.46
C THR A 34 8.58 -3.72 3.34
N LYS A 35 8.81 -3.22 2.12
CA LYS A 35 8.91 -1.77 1.89
C LYS A 35 7.62 -1.06 2.23
N LEU A 36 6.48 -1.63 1.86
CA LEU A 36 5.17 -1.07 2.20
C LEU A 36 4.99 -0.98 3.71
N ARG A 37 5.43 -1.98 4.46
CA ARG A 37 5.35 -1.98 5.93
C ARG A 37 6.25 -0.95 6.58
N ARG A 38 7.33 -0.56 5.89
CA ARG A 38 8.29 0.42 6.39
C ARG A 38 8.04 1.82 5.86
N ASP A 39 6.95 2.03 5.13
CA ASP A 39 6.64 3.31 4.50
C ASP A 39 7.75 3.77 3.54
N GLU A 40 8.34 2.82 2.82
CA GLU A 40 9.38 3.10 1.83
C GLU A 40 8.78 3.20 0.44
N GLU A 41 9.52 3.81 -0.48
CA GLU A 41 9.07 3.97 -1.85
C GLU A 41 8.95 2.63 -2.55
N VAL A 42 7.87 2.49 -3.32
CA VAL A 42 7.67 1.36 -4.22
C VAL A 42 7.33 1.92 -5.59
N SER A 43 7.43 1.08 -6.63
CA SER A 43 7.16 1.53 -7.99
C SER A 43 5.68 1.87 -8.19
N MET A 44 5.42 2.77 -9.16
CA MET A 44 4.04 3.06 -9.55
C MET A 44 3.32 1.81 -10.05
N THR A 45 4.03 0.89 -10.70
CA THR A 45 3.45 -0.37 -11.16
C THR A 45 2.85 -1.15 -9.99
N VAL A 46 3.58 -1.21 -8.88
CA VAL A 46 3.09 -1.88 -7.65
C VAL A 46 1.83 -1.18 -7.14
N LEU A 47 1.86 0.14 -7.05
CA LEU A 47 0.72 0.91 -6.56
C LEU A 47 -0.50 0.73 -7.45
N ILE A 48 -0.31 0.72 -8.77
CA ILE A 48 -1.39 0.49 -9.72
C ILE A 48 -2.01 -0.90 -9.52
N ARG A 49 -1.18 -1.94 -9.32
CA ARG A 49 -1.67 -3.28 -9.06
C ARG A 49 -2.51 -3.36 -7.80
N ILE A 50 -2.03 -2.72 -6.73
CA ILE A 50 -2.77 -2.69 -5.46
C ILE A 50 -4.11 -1.98 -5.65
N CYS A 51 -4.11 -0.81 -6.27
CA CYS A 51 -5.35 -0.07 -6.53
C CYS A 51 -6.31 -0.87 -7.39
N THR A 52 -5.81 -1.59 -8.38
CA THR A 52 -6.64 -2.42 -9.26
C THR A 52 -7.32 -3.53 -8.47
N VAL A 53 -6.57 -4.24 -7.64
CA VAL A 53 -7.09 -5.35 -6.83
C VAL A 53 -8.13 -4.84 -5.82
N LEU A 54 -7.87 -3.70 -5.19
CA LEU A 54 -8.75 -3.14 -4.15
C LEU A 54 -9.84 -2.23 -4.72
N ASN A 55 -9.80 -1.97 -6.03
CA ASN A 55 -10.72 -1.04 -6.69
C ASN A 55 -10.70 0.33 -5.99
N ALA A 56 -9.50 0.84 -5.76
CA ALA A 56 -9.27 2.07 -5.00
C ALA A 56 -8.40 3.04 -5.77
N ASN A 57 -8.39 4.28 -5.34
CA ASN A 57 -7.49 5.30 -5.87
C ASN A 57 -6.23 5.36 -5.01
N ILE A 58 -5.17 5.95 -5.56
CA ILE A 58 -3.90 6.02 -4.84
C ILE A 58 -4.05 6.78 -3.51
N GLY A 59 -4.89 7.78 -3.45
CA GLY A 59 -5.16 8.53 -2.21
C GLY A 59 -5.89 7.71 -1.15
N ASP A 60 -6.44 6.57 -1.52
CA ASP A 60 -7.10 5.67 -0.58
C ASP A 60 -6.12 4.72 0.10
N ILE A 61 -4.89 4.60 -0.42
CA ILE A 61 -3.90 3.65 0.09
C ILE A 61 -2.64 4.32 0.62
N MET A 62 -2.39 5.58 0.29
CA MET A 62 -1.18 6.25 0.75
C MET A 62 -1.38 7.75 0.93
N ASP A 63 -0.48 8.34 1.68
CA ASP A 63 -0.40 9.78 1.90
C ASP A 63 1.04 10.24 1.79
N LEU A 64 1.21 11.51 1.45
CA LEU A 64 2.48 12.20 1.60
C LEU A 64 2.32 13.17 2.79
N ILE A 65 3.07 12.94 3.84
CA ILE A 65 2.94 13.70 5.07
C ILE A 65 4.04 14.76 5.11
N PRO A 66 3.68 16.05 5.26
CA PRO A 66 4.69 17.10 5.34
C PRO A 66 5.58 16.91 6.56
N ASP A 67 6.87 17.21 6.39
CA ASP A 67 7.80 17.18 7.50
C ASP A 67 7.48 18.33 8.46
N GLU A 68 7.52 18.04 9.75
CA GLU A 68 7.33 19.03 10.77
C GLU A 68 8.67 19.58 11.24
N LYS A 69 8.67 20.82 11.64
CA LYS A 69 9.85 21.47 12.18
C LYS A 69 9.69 21.82 13.62
#